data_fbdf92ab9cbe5b17077ccf057a448c0b
#
_entry.id   fbdf92ab9cbe5b17077ccf057a448c0b
#
_cell.length_a   1.000
_cell.length_b   1.000
_cell.length_c   1.000
_cell.angle_alpha   90.00
_cell.angle_beta   90.00
_cell.angle_gamma   90.00
#
_symmetry.space_group_name_H-M   'P 1'
#
loop_
_entity.id
_entity.type
_entity.pdbx_description
1 polymer ?
#
loop_
_entity_poly.entity_id
_entity_poly.type
_entity_poly.pdbx_seq_one_letter_code
_entity_poly.pdbx_strand_id
1 'polypeptide(L)'
;MEQTRGETRARRIEQSLIAVKGAGDLATGVIHRLARAGFPVVATELPEPTVVRRTVSFAEAVLLGEMTVEGITAQRASSTQEILELLSQGRVPVVVDPEGRLFRRLHPLALVEATLSKQNTGITIHDAPIVIALGPGYEAGRDVHAVVETNRGHNLGRVYYEGNAEPNTGIPGAIAGYTVERLLKAPVGGKLYGTRQIGDMVQAGDIIAHIHEAGCAGEPCSCQPTPIVAAIPGILRGLLRDGLTVKADMKVGDIDPRAAREHCFTISDKSRAIGGGVLEAILHLMQHL
;
A
#
# COMPACT_ATOMS: atom_id res chain seq x y z
N MET A 1 -32.41 18.96 -13.73
CA MET A 1 -31.92 17.56 -13.71
C MET A 1 -30.45 17.43 -13.33
N GLU A 2 -29.55 18.29 -13.78
CA GLU A 2 -28.11 18.27 -13.40
C GLU A 2 -27.87 18.65 -11.94
N GLN A 3 -28.52 19.69 -11.41
CA GLN A 3 -28.44 20.08 -10.01
C GLN A 3 -28.87 18.97 -9.06
N THR A 4 -29.99 18.28 -9.35
CA THR A 4 -30.49 17.17 -8.53
C THR A 4 -29.54 15.95 -8.54
N ARG A 5 -28.83 15.71 -9.66
CA ARG A 5 -27.80 14.67 -9.75
C ARG A 5 -26.54 15.03 -8.95
N GLY A 6 -26.15 16.30 -8.96
CA GLY A 6 -25.02 16.82 -8.18
C GLY A 6 -25.25 16.70 -6.67
N GLU A 7 -26.40 17.14 -6.19
CA GLU A 7 -26.79 17.03 -4.77
C GLU A 7 -26.90 15.59 -4.30
N THR A 8 -27.47 14.69 -5.11
CA THR A 8 -27.55 13.25 -4.79
C THR A 8 -26.16 12.62 -4.70
N ARG A 9 -25.22 13.03 -5.56
CA ARG A 9 -23.84 12.53 -5.56
C ARG A 9 -23.04 13.04 -4.36
N ALA A 10 -23.14 14.34 -4.03
CA ALA A 10 -22.51 14.91 -2.85
C ALA A 10 -22.97 14.24 -1.57
N ARG A 11 -24.30 14.04 -1.41
CA ARG A 11 -24.89 13.33 -0.26
C ARG A 11 -24.42 11.88 -0.16
N ARG A 12 -24.25 11.18 -1.30
CA ARG A 12 -23.70 9.83 -1.33
C ARG A 12 -22.25 9.80 -0.89
N ILE A 13 -21.43 10.78 -1.30
CA ILE A 13 -20.02 10.88 -0.87
C ILE A 13 -19.96 11.04 0.63
N GLU A 14 -20.73 11.95 1.21
CA GLU A 14 -20.76 12.20 2.65
C GLU A 14 -21.22 10.96 3.46
N GLN A 15 -22.18 10.20 2.95
CA GLN A 15 -22.77 9.06 3.67
C GLN A 15 -22.02 7.74 3.50
N SER A 16 -21.11 7.63 2.54
CA SER A 16 -20.43 6.34 2.23
C SER A 16 -18.94 6.48 1.97
N LEU A 17 -18.32 7.61 2.35
CA LEU A 17 -16.88 7.83 2.18
C LEU A 17 -16.09 6.82 3.00
N ILE A 18 -15.13 6.17 2.34
CA ILE A 18 -14.17 5.29 3.00
C ILE A 18 -12.80 5.98 3.00
N ALA A 19 -12.20 6.08 4.18
CA ALA A 19 -10.83 6.54 4.34
C ALA A 19 -9.87 5.36 4.47
N VAL A 20 -8.74 5.40 3.77
CA VAL A 20 -7.71 4.37 3.84
C VAL A 20 -6.38 5.00 4.25
N LYS A 21 -5.82 4.59 5.37
CA LYS A 21 -4.49 5.02 5.81
C LYS A 21 -3.44 4.12 5.19
N GLY A 22 -2.61 4.69 4.31
CA GLY A 22 -1.66 3.99 3.44
C GLY A 22 -2.20 3.79 2.03
N ALA A 23 -1.32 3.86 1.03
CA ALA A 23 -1.62 3.69 -0.38
C ALA A 23 -0.61 2.76 -1.10
N GLY A 24 0.12 1.92 -0.34
CA GLY A 24 1.01 0.88 -0.87
C GLY A 24 0.27 -0.19 -1.66
N ASP A 25 0.97 -1.20 -2.17
CA ASP A 25 0.39 -2.21 -3.08
C ASP A 25 -0.78 -3.01 -2.47
N LEU A 26 -0.73 -3.34 -1.18
CA LEU A 26 -1.85 -4.03 -0.51
C LEU A 26 -3.03 -3.07 -0.27
N ALA A 27 -2.76 -1.86 0.19
CA ALA A 27 -3.77 -0.82 0.31
C ALA A 27 -4.41 -0.49 -1.04
N THR A 28 -3.65 -0.48 -2.13
CA THR A 28 -4.15 -0.27 -3.49
C THR A 28 -5.16 -1.35 -3.89
N GLY A 29 -4.92 -2.62 -3.51
CA GLY A 29 -5.91 -3.68 -3.74
C GLY A 29 -7.22 -3.47 -2.99
N VAL A 30 -7.15 -2.96 -1.77
CA VAL A 30 -8.33 -2.55 -0.97
C VAL A 30 -9.05 -1.38 -1.65
N ILE A 31 -8.33 -0.30 -1.93
CA ILE A 31 -8.88 0.92 -2.56
C ILE A 31 -9.53 0.58 -3.90
N HIS A 32 -8.85 -0.20 -4.74
CA HIS A 32 -9.38 -0.66 -6.01
C HIS A 32 -10.69 -1.44 -5.85
N ARG A 33 -10.73 -2.39 -4.90
CA ARG A 33 -11.93 -3.19 -4.63
C ARG A 33 -13.10 -2.32 -4.20
N LEU A 34 -12.88 -1.40 -3.27
CA LEU A 34 -13.91 -0.50 -2.77
C LEU A 34 -14.41 0.48 -3.84
N ALA A 35 -13.49 1.09 -4.61
CA ALA A 35 -13.84 1.98 -5.71
C ALA A 35 -14.67 1.24 -6.80
N ARG A 36 -14.28 0.00 -7.15
CA ARG A 36 -15.05 -0.85 -8.10
C ARG A 36 -16.40 -1.27 -7.54
N ALA A 37 -16.54 -1.40 -6.23
CA ALA A 37 -17.82 -1.63 -5.57
C ALA A 37 -18.69 -0.37 -5.46
N GLY A 38 -18.17 0.80 -5.89
CA GLY A 38 -18.92 2.06 -5.98
C GLY A 38 -18.82 2.94 -4.73
N PHE A 39 -17.93 2.63 -3.78
CA PHE A 39 -17.64 3.53 -2.66
C PHE A 39 -16.73 4.67 -3.10
N PRO A 40 -16.98 5.91 -2.66
CA PRO A 40 -15.98 6.99 -2.70
C PRO A 40 -14.85 6.65 -1.71
N VAL A 41 -13.60 6.71 -2.19
CA VAL A 41 -12.44 6.35 -1.37
C VAL A 41 -11.42 7.48 -1.38
N VAL A 42 -10.90 7.85 -0.21
CA VAL A 42 -9.75 8.74 -0.04
C VAL A 42 -8.63 7.99 0.66
N ALA A 43 -7.38 8.20 0.25
CA ALA A 43 -6.22 7.60 0.89
C ALA A 43 -5.27 8.65 1.46
N THR A 44 -4.53 8.29 2.52
CA THR A 44 -3.41 9.09 3.02
C THR A 44 -2.10 8.33 2.87
N GLU A 45 -1.00 9.07 2.70
CA GLU A 45 0.31 8.46 2.52
C GLU A 45 1.42 9.37 3.10
N LEU A 46 2.63 8.82 3.20
CA LEU A 46 3.84 9.54 3.57
C LEU A 46 4.27 10.50 2.44
N PRO A 47 5.01 11.59 2.77
CA PRO A 47 5.56 12.48 1.74
C PRO A 47 6.61 11.78 0.85
N GLU A 48 7.32 10.80 1.39
CA GLU A 48 8.28 9.92 0.70
C GLU A 48 7.85 8.45 0.88
N PRO A 49 6.95 7.93 0.03
CA PRO A 49 6.49 6.56 0.14
C PRO A 49 7.61 5.54 -0.06
N THR A 50 7.71 4.56 0.84
CA THR A 50 8.71 3.47 0.76
C THR A 50 8.12 2.21 0.14
N VAL A 51 7.40 2.34 -0.96
CA VAL A 51 6.71 1.23 -1.63
C VAL A 51 7.63 0.51 -2.59
N VAL A 52 7.74 -0.81 -2.46
CA VAL A 52 8.58 -1.65 -3.30
C VAL A 52 7.89 -1.94 -4.64
N ARG A 53 6.59 -2.28 -4.62
CA ARG A 53 5.81 -2.57 -5.83
C ARG A 53 5.17 -1.30 -6.39
N ARG A 54 6.00 -0.35 -6.80
CA ARG A 54 5.60 1.01 -7.24
C ARG A 54 4.58 1.00 -8.38
N THR A 55 4.74 0.11 -9.34
CA THR A 55 3.90 -0.01 -10.55
C THR A 55 2.44 -0.38 -10.26
N VAL A 56 2.12 -0.82 -9.04
CA VAL A 56 0.77 -1.18 -8.58
C VAL A 56 0.42 -0.53 -7.25
N SER A 57 0.98 0.65 -6.98
CA SER A 57 0.78 1.38 -5.72
C SER A 57 0.27 2.79 -5.97
N PHE A 58 -0.89 3.13 -5.44
CA PHE A 58 -1.43 4.49 -5.50
C PHE A 58 -0.60 5.51 -4.72
N ALA A 59 0.29 5.04 -3.82
CA ALA A 59 1.29 5.87 -3.15
C ALA A 59 2.15 6.68 -4.14
N GLU A 60 2.39 6.15 -5.34
CA GLU A 60 3.15 6.86 -6.39
C GLU A 60 2.47 8.17 -6.83
N ALA A 61 1.16 8.32 -6.67
CA ALA A 61 0.46 9.56 -6.96
C ALA A 61 0.99 10.74 -6.13
N VAL A 62 1.55 10.51 -4.94
CA VAL A 62 2.19 11.54 -4.11
C VAL A 62 3.34 12.22 -4.84
N LEU A 63 4.12 11.45 -5.60
CA LEU A 63 5.33 11.92 -6.29
C LEU A 63 5.09 12.26 -7.76
N LEU A 64 4.20 11.50 -8.44
CA LEU A 64 3.92 11.63 -9.86
C LEU A 64 2.75 12.58 -10.16
N GLY A 65 1.97 12.96 -9.13
CA GLY A 65 0.71 13.69 -9.29
C GLY A 65 -0.49 12.75 -9.49
N GLU A 66 -0.36 11.72 -10.30
CA GLU A 66 -1.40 10.69 -10.47
C GLU A 66 -0.80 9.29 -10.70
N MET A 67 -1.59 8.26 -10.45
CA MET A 67 -1.26 6.86 -10.69
C MET A 67 -2.50 6.07 -11.07
N THR A 68 -2.44 5.32 -12.17
CA THR A 68 -3.55 4.45 -12.60
C THR A 68 -3.17 2.98 -12.43
N VAL A 69 -4.02 2.22 -11.73
CA VAL A 69 -3.87 0.77 -11.56
C VAL A 69 -5.18 0.09 -11.94
N GLU A 70 -5.13 -0.79 -12.94
CA GLU A 70 -6.28 -1.56 -13.44
C GLU A 70 -7.56 -0.71 -13.65
N GLY A 71 -7.39 0.47 -14.26
CA GLY A 71 -8.50 1.36 -14.64
C GLY A 71 -9.06 2.23 -13.52
N ILE A 72 -8.50 2.19 -12.32
CA ILE A 72 -8.76 3.16 -11.24
C ILE A 72 -7.60 4.15 -11.20
N THR A 73 -7.91 5.45 -11.22
CA THR A 73 -6.92 6.53 -11.13
C THR A 73 -6.94 7.16 -9.76
N ALA A 74 -5.80 7.13 -9.09
CA ALA A 74 -5.53 7.91 -7.89
C ALA A 74 -4.82 9.20 -8.27
N GLN A 75 -5.12 10.31 -7.59
CA GLN A 75 -4.53 11.61 -7.85
C GLN A 75 -4.21 12.32 -6.53
N ARG A 76 -3.04 12.97 -6.49
CA ARG A 76 -2.63 13.77 -5.34
C ARG A 76 -3.61 14.91 -5.12
N ALA A 77 -4.01 15.12 -3.87
CA ALA A 77 -4.83 16.24 -3.42
C ALA A 77 -4.17 16.96 -2.24
N SER A 78 -4.35 18.27 -2.16
CA SER A 78 -3.73 19.13 -1.14
C SER A 78 -4.76 19.88 -0.30
N SER A 79 -6.03 19.88 -0.69
CA SER A 79 -7.13 20.55 0.01
C SER A 79 -8.39 19.71 0.06
N THR A 80 -9.28 20.01 1.00
CA THR A 80 -10.60 19.37 1.10
C THR A 80 -11.43 19.59 -0.17
N GLN A 81 -11.31 20.76 -0.79
CA GLN A 81 -12.00 21.06 -2.03
C GLN A 81 -11.53 20.14 -3.16
N GLU A 82 -10.22 20.01 -3.37
CA GLU A 82 -9.67 19.09 -4.37
C GLU A 82 -10.09 17.64 -4.12
N ILE A 83 -10.16 17.21 -2.85
CA ILE A 83 -10.64 15.87 -2.49
C ILE A 83 -12.07 15.67 -3.00
N LEU A 84 -12.98 16.59 -2.70
CA LEU A 84 -14.39 16.52 -3.12
C LEU A 84 -14.54 16.56 -4.64
N GLU A 85 -13.78 17.39 -5.32
CA GLU A 85 -13.74 17.48 -6.78
C GLU A 85 -13.30 16.14 -7.41
N LEU A 86 -12.20 15.56 -6.94
CA LEU A 86 -11.69 14.27 -7.43
C LEU A 86 -12.68 13.12 -7.18
N LEU A 87 -13.25 13.06 -5.98
CA LEU A 87 -14.29 12.08 -5.65
C LEU A 87 -15.51 12.24 -6.55
N SER A 88 -15.89 13.49 -6.88
CA SER A 88 -17.00 13.77 -7.80
C SER A 88 -16.73 13.29 -9.22
N GLN A 89 -15.46 13.20 -9.63
CA GLN A 89 -15.01 12.67 -10.92
C GLN A 89 -14.83 11.14 -10.91
N GLY A 90 -15.01 10.47 -9.76
CA GLY A 90 -14.76 9.03 -9.59
C GLY A 90 -13.28 8.67 -9.50
N ARG A 91 -12.42 9.64 -9.19
CA ARG A 91 -11.00 9.43 -8.90
C ARG A 91 -10.79 9.17 -7.39
N VAL A 92 -9.63 8.62 -7.04
CA VAL A 92 -9.21 8.39 -5.66
C VAL A 92 -8.24 9.48 -5.23
N PRO A 93 -8.62 10.42 -4.36
CA PRO A 93 -7.67 11.38 -3.80
C PRO A 93 -6.63 10.68 -2.93
N VAL A 94 -5.34 11.03 -3.10
CA VAL A 94 -4.24 10.63 -2.21
C VAL A 94 -3.65 11.89 -1.59
N VAL A 95 -3.65 11.93 -0.25
CA VAL A 95 -3.22 13.11 0.51
C VAL A 95 -1.98 12.78 1.33
N VAL A 96 -1.02 13.69 1.36
CA VAL A 96 0.14 13.58 2.25
C VAL A 96 -0.31 13.94 3.66
N ASP A 97 -0.57 12.90 4.47
CA ASP A 97 -1.02 13.03 5.86
C ASP A 97 -0.56 11.82 6.69
N PRO A 98 0.69 11.80 7.13
CA PRO A 98 1.27 10.69 7.89
C PRO A 98 0.51 10.36 9.19
N GLU A 99 -0.08 11.40 9.80
CA GLU A 99 -0.75 11.29 11.10
C GLU A 99 -2.25 10.94 10.98
N GLY A 100 -2.82 10.97 9.77
CA GLY A 100 -4.23 10.69 9.55
C GLY A 100 -5.17 11.76 10.12
N ARG A 101 -4.71 13.02 10.25
CA ARG A 101 -5.54 14.14 10.75
C ARG A 101 -6.74 14.44 9.86
N LEU A 102 -6.61 14.12 8.58
CA LEU A 102 -7.64 14.32 7.58
C LEU A 102 -8.92 13.55 7.90
N PHE A 103 -8.79 12.32 8.44
CA PHE A 103 -9.95 11.48 8.73
C PHE A 103 -10.93 12.12 9.71
N ARG A 104 -10.41 12.84 10.72
CA ARG A 104 -11.23 13.56 11.69
C ARG A 104 -12.03 14.71 11.08
N ARG A 105 -11.58 15.24 9.93
CA ARG A 105 -12.26 16.35 9.22
C ARG A 105 -13.28 15.85 8.21
N LEU A 106 -13.03 14.68 7.63
CA LEU A 106 -13.87 14.12 6.57
C LEU A 106 -15.03 13.28 7.11
N HIS A 107 -14.99 12.88 8.39
CA HIS A 107 -16.00 12.03 9.02
C HIS A 107 -16.40 10.82 8.15
N PRO A 108 -15.45 9.94 7.77
CA PRO A 108 -15.74 8.83 6.88
C PRO A 108 -16.67 7.82 7.56
N LEU A 109 -17.48 7.12 6.77
CA LEU A 109 -18.25 5.97 7.21
C LEU A 109 -17.33 4.86 7.75
N ALA A 110 -16.22 4.61 7.07
CA ALA A 110 -15.24 3.63 7.51
C ALA A 110 -13.81 4.15 7.35
N LEU A 111 -12.95 3.74 8.30
CA LEU A 111 -11.51 3.94 8.27
C LEU A 111 -10.83 2.58 8.17
N VAL A 112 -9.96 2.41 7.18
CA VAL A 112 -9.15 1.22 6.98
C VAL A 112 -7.68 1.54 7.23
N GLU A 113 -7.08 0.95 8.25
CA GLU A 113 -5.65 1.03 8.53
C GLU A 113 -4.91 -0.01 7.66
N ALA A 114 -4.19 0.46 6.66
CA ALA A 114 -3.57 -0.37 5.62
C ALA A 114 -2.05 -0.16 5.48
N THR A 115 -1.38 0.42 6.49
CA THR A 115 0.07 0.65 6.47
C THR A 115 0.88 -0.63 6.72
N LEU A 116 0.26 -1.67 7.30
CA LEU A 116 0.92 -2.94 7.69
C LEU A 116 2.09 -2.74 8.66
N SER A 117 1.97 -1.78 9.57
CA SER A 117 3.01 -1.40 10.53
C SER A 117 3.35 -2.49 11.55
N LYS A 118 2.51 -3.52 11.69
CA LYS A 118 2.63 -4.63 12.65
C LYS A 118 2.51 -4.21 14.12
N GLN A 119 2.11 -2.98 14.35
CA GLN A 119 1.81 -2.39 15.65
C GLN A 119 0.75 -1.30 15.46
N ASN A 120 0.01 -1.00 16.52
CA ASN A 120 -0.98 0.06 16.47
C ASN A 120 -0.32 1.43 16.21
N THR A 121 -0.79 2.13 15.18
CA THR A 121 -0.30 3.44 14.73
C THR A 121 -1.08 4.60 15.34
N GLY A 122 -1.80 4.36 16.44
CA GLY A 122 -2.63 5.35 17.12
C GLY A 122 -4.06 5.41 16.58
N ILE A 123 -4.50 4.42 15.78
CA ILE A 123 -5.88 4.25 15.37
C ILE A 123 -6.66 3.55 16.48
N THR A 124 -7.88 4.02 16.73
CA THR A 124 -8.78 3.49 17.74
C THR A 124 -10.13 3.13 17.12
N ILE A 125 -10.89 2.28 17.80
CA ILE A 125 -12.25 1.88 17.40
C ILE A 125 -13.22 3.08 17.27
N HIS A 126 -12.87 4.24 17.86
CA HIS A 126 -13.71 5.45 17.88
C HIS A 126 -13.37 6.45 16.75
N ASP A 127 -12.39 6.16 15.90
CA ASP A 127 -11.97 7.09 14.84
C ASP A 127 -12.94 7.17 13.66
N ALA A 128 -13.85 6.18 13.52
CA ALA A 128 -14.95 6.19 12.55
C ALA A 128 -16.08 5.24 13.03
N PRO A 129 -17.30 5.31 12.46
CA PRO A 129 -18.35 4.32 12.72
C PRO A 129 -17.91 2.88 12.47
N ILE A 130 -17.05 2.67 11.45
CA ILE A 130 -16.44 1.38 11.15
C ILE A 130 -14.92 1.58 11.06
N VAL A 131 -14.15 0.84 11.87
CA VAL A 131 -12.69 0.87 11.84
C VAL A 131 -12.17 -0.54 11.59
N ILE A 132 -11.34 -0.70 10.56
CA ILE A 132 -10.79 -1.99 10.12
C ILE A 132 -9.28 -1.87 10.03
N ALA A 133 -8.53 -2.88 10.49
CA ALA A 133 -7.08 -2.94 10.35
C ALA A 133 -6.64 -4.15 9.51
N LEU A 134 -5.50 -4.03 8.83
CA LEU A 134 -4.90 -5.09 8.02
C LEU A 134 -3.75 -5.76 8.77
N GLY A 135 -3.89 -7.06 9.03
CA GLY A 135 -2.84 -7.91 9.60
C GLY A 135 -2.61 -7.68 11.09
N PRO A 136 -1.46 -8.16 11.61
CA PRO A 136 -1.16 -8.13 13.03
C PRO A 136 -0.88 -6.71 13.54
N GLY A 137 -1.07 -6.52 14.84
CA GLY A 137 -0.81 -5.27 15.56
C GLY A 137 -2.05 -4.58 16.08
N TYR A 138 -3.23 -5.13 15.76
CA TYR A 138 -4.54 -4.67 16.23
C TYR A 138 -5.37 -5.84 16.71
N GLU A 139 -6.20 -5.62 17.72
CA GLU A 139 -7.18 -6.57 18.24
C GLU A 139 -8.59 -6.12 17.87
N ALA A 140 -9.33 -6.98 17.16
CA ALA A 140 -10.72 -6.76 16.82
C ALA A 140 -11.59 -6.83 18.09
N GLY A 141 -12.58 -5.93 18.21
CA GLY A 141 -13.42 -5.77 19.38
C GLY A 141 -12.80 -4.86 20.46
N ARG A 142 -11.52 -4.52 20.39
CA ARG A 142 -10.84 -3.63 21.32
C ARG A 142 -10.24 -2.38 20.64
N ASP A 143 -9.34 -2.59 19.69
CA ASP A 143 -8.62 -1.50 19.01
C ASP A 143 -9.39 -1.03 17.77
N VAL A 144 -10.02 -1.98 17.07
CA VAL A 144 -10.76 -1.79 15.82
C VAL A 144 -12.01 -2.70 15.82
N HIS A 145 -12.97 -2.46 14.92
CA HIS A 145 -14.16 -3.31 14.79
C HIS A 145 -13.87 -4.64 14.09
N ALA A 146 -12.91 -4.66 13.17
CA ALA A 146 -12.51 -5.89 12.48
C ALA A 146 -11.04 -5.85 12.08
N VAL A 147 -10.42 -7.04 12.02
CA VAL A 147 -9.06 -7.26 11.50
C VAL A 147 -9.13 -8.20 10.31
N VAL A 148 -8.45 -7.85 9.21
CA VAL A 148 -8.36 -8.71 8.01
C VAL A 148 -6.99 -9.38 7.95
N GLU A 149 -6.98 -10.71 7.84
CA GLU A 149 -5.77 -11.51 7.76
C GLU A 149 -4.93 -11.18 6.52
N THR A 150 -3.65 -10.96 6.76
CA THR A 150 -2.69 -10.67 5.69
C THR A 150 -1.59 -11.72 5.55
N ASN A 151 -1.50 -12.70 6.44
CA ASN A 151 -0.55 -13.79 6.28
C ASN A 151 -0.98 -14.67 5.10
N ARG A 152 0.01 -15.12 4.30
CA ARG A 152 -0.26 -15.99 3.15
C ARG A 152 -0.55 -17.40 3.67
N GLY A 153 -1.66 -17.97 3.27
CA GLY A 153 -2.12 -19.29 3.72
C GLY A 153 -3.63 -19.44 3.61
N HIS A 154 -4.17 -20.42 4.33
CA HIS A 154 -5.60 -20.76 4.30
C HIS A 154 -6.49 -19.60 4.76
N ASN A 155 -6.01 -18.80 5.71
CA ASN A 155 -6.77 -17.70 6.30
C ASN A 155 -6.61 -16.36 5.61
N LEU A 156 -5.83 -16.26 4.53
CA LEU A 156 -5.60 -14.99 3.82
C LEU A 156 -6.91 -14.32 3.41
N GLY A 157 -7.11 -13.08 3.87
CA GLY A 157 -8.31 -12.28 3.62
C GLY A 157 -9.48 -12.59 4.57
N ARG A 158 -9.33 -13.53 5.53
CA ARG A 158 -10.36 -13.80 6.56
C ARG A 158 -10.56 -12.58 7.43
N VAL A 159 -11.81 -12.30 7.76
CA VAL A 159 -12.21 -11.23 8.68
C VAL A 159 -12.36 -11.79 10.08
N TYR A 160 -11.72 -11.14 11.04
CA TYR A 160 -11.89 -11.38 12.47
C TYR A 160 -12.64 -10.20 13.10
N TYR A 161 -13.75 -10.47 13.74
CA TYR A 161 -14.52 -9.48 14.50
C TYR A 161 -14.19 -9.50 15.98
N GLU A 162 -13.43 -10.49 16.42
CA GLU A 162 -12.87 -10.65 17.77
C GLU A 162 -11.45 -11.21 17.66
N GLY A 163 -10.53 -10.74 18.52
CA GLY A 163 -9.15 -11.22 18.59
C GLY A 163 -8.25 -10.66 17.50
N ASN A 164 -7.21 -11.42 17.11
CA ASN A 164 -6.09 -10.93 16.32
C ASN A 164 -5.89 -11.73 15.03
N ALA A 165 -5.29 -11.10 14.02
CA ALA A 165 -4.67 -11.82 12.90
C ALA A 165 -3.45 -12.64 13.37
N GLU A 166 -3.01 -13.57 12.52
CA GLU A 166 -1.83 -14.39 12.78
C GLU A 166 -0.57 -13.52 13.05
N PRO A 167 0.26 -13.91 14.04
CA PRO A 167 1.48 -13.16 14.34
C PRO A 167 2.40 -13.04 13.13
N ASN A 168 3.10 -11.90 13.03
CA ASN A 168 4.09 -11.72 11.98
C ASN A 168 5.29 -12.69 12.17
N THR A 169 5.51 -13.57 11.22
CA THR A 169 6.62 -14.51 11.23
C THR A 169 7.96 -13.90 10.81
N GLY A 170 7.95 -12.72 10.19
CA GLY A 170 9.14 -12.12 9.56
C GLY A 170 9.59 -12.84 8.28
N ILE A 171 9.00 -13.99 7.94
CA ILE A 171 9.35 -14.80 6.78
C ILE A 171 8.31 -14.54 5.67
N PRO A 172 8.74 -14.14 4.46
CA PRO A 172 7.82 -13.97 3.34
C PRO A 172 7.20 -15.30 2.94
N GLY A 173 5.92 -15.27 2.54
CA GLY A 173 5.29 -16.46 1.99
C GLY A 173 6.03 -16.98 0.76
N ALA A 174 6.12 -18.29 0.62
CA ALA A 174 6.81 -18.94 -0.50
C ALA A 174 6.12 -18.64 -1.84
N ILE A 175 6.92 -18.40 -2.87
CA ILE A 175 6.50 -18.28 -4.28
C ILE A 175 7.40 -19.21 -5.09
N ALA A 176 6.83 -20.20 -5.76
CA ALA A 176 7.56 -21.22 -6.51
C ALA A 176 8.76 -21.84 -5.74
N GLY A 177 8.57 -22.07 -4.44
CA GLY A 177 9.60 -22.66 -3.58
C GLY A 177 10.58 -21.68 -2.94
N TYR A 178 10.63 -20.42 -3.36
CA TYR A 178 11.53 -19.40 -2.81
C TYR A 178 10.83 -18.54 -1.76
N THR A 179 11.52 -18.22 -0.69
CA THR A 179 11.04 -17.38 0.43
C THR A 179 11.87 -16.12 0.59
N VAL A 180 12.95 -16.16 1.34
CA VAL A 180 13.84 -15.03 1.63
C VAL A 180 14.76 -14.69 0.45
N GLU A 181 15.11 -15.67 -0.38
CA GLU A 181 16.03 -15.56 -1.50
C GLU A 181 15.51 -14.59 -2.59
N ARG A 182 14.20 -14.43 -2.69
CA ARG A 182 13.56 -13.50 -3.63
C ARG A 182 13.56 -12.04 -3.15
N LEU A 183 13.95 -11.79 -1.89
CA LEU A 183 14.03 -10.44 -1.35
C LEU A 183 15.36 -9.79 -1.69
N LEU A 184 15.29 -8.57 -2.18
CA LEU A 184 16.45 -7.68 -2.28
C LEU A 184 16.49 -6.84 -1.00
N LYS A 185 17.58 -6.94 -0.26
CA LYS A 185 17.82 -6.17 0.95
C LYS A 185 19.02 -5.24 0.78
N ALA A 186 19.00 -4.10 1.43
CA ALA A 186 20.11 -3.18 1.46
C ALA A 186 21.25 -3.77 2.32
N PRO A 187 22.45 -4.01 1.78
CA PRO A 187 23.58 -4.54 2.57
C PRO A 187 24.13 -3.50 3.54
N VAL A 188 24.00 -2.22 3.23
CA VAL A 188 24.46 -1.07 4.04
C VAL A 188 23.40 0.02 4.03
N GLY A 189 23.51 1.02 4.92
CA GLY A 189 22.68 2.22 4.89
C GLY A 189 23.19 3.23 3.86
N GLY A 190 22.28 4.00 3.23
CA GLY A 190 22.67 5.01 2.25
C GLY A 190 21.53 5.33 1.28
N LYS A 191 21.86 5.97 0.15
CA LYS A 191 20.92 6.28 -0.93
C LYS A 191 20.92 5.18 -1.99
N LEU A 192 19.74 4.67 -2.33
CA LEU A 192 19.53 3.63 -3.33
C LEU A 192 19.45 4.23 -4.73
N TYR A 193 20.08 3.55 -5.71
CA TYR A 193 19.96 3.84 -7.15
C TYR A 193 19.86 2.53 -7.93
N GLY A 194 18.76 2.34 -8.67
CA GLY A 194 18.50 1.16 -9.48
C GLY A 194 19.33 1.15 -10.78
N THR A 195 19.83 -0.03 -11.15
CA THR A 195 20.44 -0.30 -12.45
C THR A 195 19.52 -1.09 -13.38
N ARG A 196 18.44 -1.66 -12.80
CA ARG A 196 17.38 -2.40 -13.47
C ARG A 196 16.03 -1.77 -13.19
N GLN A 197 15.05 -2.06 -14.03
CA GLN A 197 13.67 -1.56 -13.89
C GLN A 197 12.71 -2.67 -13.51
N ILE A 198 11.59 -2.31 -12.85
CA ILE A 198 10.52 -3.27 -12.59
C ILE A 198 9.99 -3.80 -13.92
N GLY A 199 9.96 -5.13 -14.06
CA GLY A 199 9.60 -5.82 -15.27
C GLY A 199 10.79 -6.36 -16.07
N ASP A 200 12.05 -6.10 -15.65
CA ASP A 200 13.24 -6.69 -16.26
C ASP A 200 13.43 -8.14 -15.81
N MET A 201 13.81 -8.99 -16.75
CA MET A 201 14.30 -10.33 -16.46
C MET A 201 15.72 -10.25 -15.91
N VAL A 202 15.99 -10.99 -14.84
CA VAL A 202 17.28 -11.01 -14.15
C VAL A 202 17.76 -12.44 -13.91
N GLN A 203 19.07 -12.62 -13.83
CA GLN A 203 19.73 -13.87 -13.47
C GLN A 203 20.32 -13.75 -12.05
N ALA A 204 20.57 -14.89 -11.42
CA ALA A 204 21.36 -14.90 -10.19
C ALA A 204 22.76 -14.31 -10.48
N GLY A 205 23.20 -13.39 -9.62
CA GLY A 205 24.43 -12.63 -9.81
C GLY A 205 24.28 -11.27 -10.50
N ASP A 206 23.13 -10.97 -11.11
CA ASP A 206 22.89 -9.65 -11.72
C ASP A 206 22.85 -8.54 -10.68
N ILE A 207 23.50 -7.42 -10.97
CA ILE A 207 23.40 -6.20 -10.15
C ILE A 207 22.07 -5.52 -10.46
N ILE A 208 21.27 -5.30 -9.41
CA ILE A 208 19.92 -4.71 -9.50
C ILE A 208 19.94 -3.23 -9.13
N ALA A 209 20.76 -2.86 -8.16
CA ALA A 209 20.87 -1.50 -7.66
C ALA A 209 22.23 -1.30 -6.98
N HIS A 210 22.54 -0.05 -6.67
CA HIS A 210 23.68 0.33 -5.83
C HIS A 210 23.22 1.17 -4.65
N ILE A 211 23.96 1.09 -3.55
CA ILE A 211 23.81 1.99 -2.42
C ILE A 211 25.03 2.88 -2.31
N HIS A 212 24.79 4.18 -2.27
CA HIS A 212 25.77 5.21 -1.99
C HIS A 212 25.66 5.58 -0.50
N GLU A 213 26.70 5.29 0.28
CA GLU A 213 26.70 5.57 1.71
C GLU A 213 26.63 7.07 2.01
N ALA A 214 26.02 7.43 3.16
CA ALA A 214 25.92 8.82 3.58
C ALA A 214 27.31 9.38 3.92
N GLY A 215 27.66 10.52 3.32
CA GLY A 215 28.99 11.15 3.39
C GLY A 215 29.68 11.29 2.06
N CYS A 216 29.17 10.61 1.02
CA CYS A 216 29.67 10.67 -0.36
C CYS A 216 28.84 11.63 -1.25
N ALA A 217 27.99 12.46 -0.69
CA ALA A 217 27.20 13.44 -1.43
C ALA A 217 27.95 14.77 -1.56
N GLY A 218 28.75 14.90 -2.64
CA GLY A 218 29.41 16.16 -2.98
C GLY A 218 30.90 15.97 -3.24
N GLU A 219 31.28 15.89 -4.52
CA GLU A 219 32.61 15.66 -5.11
C GLU A 219 33.04 14.18 -5.16
N PRO A 220 33.98 13.80 -6.10
CA PRO A 220 34.19 12.38 -6.39
C PRO A 220 34.66 11.62 -5.17
N CYS A 221 33.71 11.01 -4.49
CA CYS A 221 34.01 10.10 -3.39
C CYS A 221 34.72 8.87 -3.97
N SER A 222 35.87 8.54 -3.37
CA SER A 222 36.63 7.32 -3.70
C SER A 222 35.91 6.04 -3.23
N CYS A 223 34.76 6.15 -2.57
CA CYS A 223 33.96 5.03 -2.10
C CYS A 223 33.21 4.38 -3.29
N GLN A 224 33.52 3.13 -3.58
CA GLN A 224 32.72 2.40 -4.56
C GLN A 224 31.32 2.12 -3.99
N PRO A 225 30.25 2.35 -4.81
CA PRO A 225 28.89 2.05 -4.37
C PRO A 225 28.73 0.55 -4.07
N THR A 226 28.01 0.22 -2.99
CA THR A 226 27.79 -1.17 -2.60
C THR A 226 26.66 -1.77 -3.47
N PRO A 227 26.90 -2.88 -4.22
CA PRO A 227 25.91 -3.46 -5.09
C PRO A 227 24.86 -4.27 -4.31
N ILE A 228 23.64 -4.25 -4.83
CA ILE A 228 22.56 -5.18 -4.48
C ILE A 228 22.40 -6.18 -5.61
N VAL A 229 22.58 -7.46 -5.30
CA VAL A 229 22.67 -8.54 -6.28
C VAL A 229 21.46 -9.45 -6.18
N ALA A 230 20.94 -9.91 -7.31
CA ALA A 230 19.91 -10.93 -7.39
C ALA A 230 20.44 -12.29 -6.88
N ALA A 231 19.76 -12.89 -5.92
CA ALA A 231 20.12 -14.24 -5.43
C ALA A 231 19.52 -15.35 -6.31
N ILE A 232 18.44 -15.08 -7.04
CA ILE A 232 17.71 -16.04 -7.87
C ILE A 232 17.40 -15.46 -9.25
N PRO A 233 17.20 -16.30 -10.29
CA PRO A 233 16.65 -15.84 -11.55
C PRO A 233 15.15 -15.53 -11.41
N GLY A 234 14.64 -14.63 -12.25
CA GLY A 234 13.23 -14.29 -12.30
C GLY A 234 12.97 -12.92 -12.91
N ILE A 235 11.85 -12.32 -12.57
CA ILE A 235 11.53 -10.96 -12.99
C ILE A 235 11.62 -10.00 -11.80
N LEU A 236 12.23 -8.83 -11.98
CA LEU A 236 12.28 -7.79 -10.96
C LEU A 236 10.86 -7.22 -10.78
N ARG A 237 10.18 -7.67 -9.73
CA ARG A 237 8.77 -7.35 -9.49
C ARG A 237 8.58 -6.08 -8.69
N GLY A 238 9.58 -5.68 -7.96
CA GLY A 238 9.56 -4.47 -7.15
C GLY A 238 10.94 -3.95 -6.84
N LEU A 239 11.05 -2.64 -6.80
CA LEU A 239 12.26 -1.91 -6.41
C LEU A 239 11.84 -0.54 -5.87
N LEU A 240 12.42 -0.12 -4.74
CA LEU A 240 12.25 1.23 -4.22
C LEU A 240 12.70 2.28 -5.24
N ARG A 241 12.22 3.50 -5.08
CA ARG A 241 12.58 4.63 -5.94
C ARG A 241 14.03 5.06 -5.69
N ASP A 242 14.68 5.52 -6.75
CA ASP A 242 16.02 6.11 -6.70
C ASP A 242 16.07 7.33 -5.77
N GLY A 243 17.18 7.49 -5.08
CA GLY A 243 17.43 8.59 -4.15
C GLY A 243 16.84 8.40 -2.75
N LEU A 244 16.00 7.38 -2.51
CA LEU A 244 15.51 7.07 -1.17
C LEU A 244 16.64 6.66 -0.24
N THR A 245 16.61 7.18 0.97
CA THR A 245 17.51 6.75 2.05
C THR A 245 17.03 5.44 2.65
N VAL A 246 17.88 4.43 2.62
CA VAL A 246 17.60 3.09 3.15
C VAL A 246 18.53 2.78 4.33
N LYS A 247 18.08 1.89 5.21
CA LYS A 247 18.90 1.34 6.32
C LYS A 247 19.42 -0.04 5.92
N ALA A 248 20.51 -0.47 6.53
CA ALA A 248 20.96 -1.86 6.40
C ALA A 248 19.82 -2.84 6.75
N ASP A 249 19.76 -3.96 6.05
CA ASP A 249 18.71 -5.00 6.12
C ASP A 249 17.30 -4.55 5.70
N MET A 250 17.09 -3.30 5.30
CA MET A 250 15.81 -2.85 4.76
C MET A 250 15.50 -3.57 3.46
N LYS A 251 14.26 -4.07 3.32
CA LYS A 251 13.77 -4.62 2.05
C LYS A 251 13.66 -3.48 1.03
N VAL A 252 14.38 -3.61 -0.09
CA VAL A 252 14.42 -2.61 -1.17
C VAL A 252 13.86 -3.11 -2.48
N GLY A 253 13.66 -4.42 -2.63
CA GLY A 253 13.14 -4.99 -3.86
C GLY A 253 12.59 -6.41 -3.67
N ASP A 254 12.08 -6.96 -4.78
CA ASP A 254 11.45 -8.28 -4.81
C ASP A 254 11.60 -8.90 -6.22
N ILE A 255 12.09 -10.13 -6.29
CA ILE A 255 12.17 -10.91 -7.53
C ILE A 255 11.05 -11.96 -7.53
N ASP A 256 10.33 -12.08 -8.63
CA ASP A 256 9.31 -13.12 -8.81
C ASP A 256 9.87 -14.23 -9.70
N PRO A 257 10.12 -15.43 -9.13
CA PRO A 257 10.70 -16.56 -9.88
C PRO A 257 9.75 -17.13 -10.94
N ARG A 258 8.46 -16.80 -10.90
CA ARG A 258 7.49 -17.21 -11.93
C ARG A 258 7.71 -16.52 -13.27
N ALA A 259 8.49 -15.42 -13.28
CA ALA A 259 8.91 -14.68 -14.47
C ALA A 259 7.77 -14.14 -15.35
N ALA A 260 6.57 -13.96 -14.77
CA ALA A 260 5.42 -13.43 -15.48
C ALA A 260 5.39 -11.90 -15.37
N ARG A 261 5.64 -11.22 -16.51
CA ARG A 261 5.80 -9.77 -16.55
C ARG A 261 4.54 -9.01 -16.12
N GLU A 262 3.37 -9.52 -16.45
CA GLU A 262 2.08 -8.95 -16.06
C GLU A 262 1.89 -8.89 -14.55
N HIS A 263 2.52 -9.79 -13.78
CA HIS A 263 2.49 -9.77 -12.31
C HIS A 263 3.19 -8.54 -11.71
N CYS A 264 4.02 -7.85 -12.49
CA CYS A 264 4.64 -6.59 -12.05
C CYS A 264 3.67 -5.41 -12.11
N PHE A 265 2.64 -5.48 -12.98
CA PHE A 265 1.78 -4.36 -13.32
C PHE A 265 0.30 -4.60 -12.95
N THR A 266 0.01 -5.70 -12.25
CA THR A 266 -1.35 -6.04 -11.81
C THR A 266 -1.42 -6.27 -10.31
N ILE A 267 -2.61 -6.04 -9.76
CA ILE A 267 -2.93 -6.28 -8.35
C ILE A 267 -2.79 -7.78 -8.05
N SER A 268 -2.04 -8.11 -6.98
CA SER A 268 -1.77 -9.49 -6.62
C SER A 268 -3.00 -10.23 -6.08
N ASP A 269 -2.95 -11.56 -6.12
CA ASP A 269 -3.86 -12.48 -5.42
C ASP A 269 -4.05 -12.08 -3.94
N LYS A 270 -2.95 -11.83 -3.24
CA LYS A 270 -2.95 -11.39 -1.85
C LYS A 270 -3.72 -10.08 -1.66
N SER A 271 -3.43 -9.05 -2.47
CA SER A 271 -4.11 -7.76 -2.38
C SER A 271 -5.60 -7.87 -2.72
N ARG A 272 -5.96 -8.75 -3.67
CA ARG A 272 -7.37 -9.02 -4.02
C ARG A 272 -8.12 -9.72 -2.89
N ALA A 273 -7.50 -10.72 -2.24
CA ALA A 273 -8.10 -11.43 -1.11
C ALA A 273 -8.36 -10.48 0.07
N ILE A 274 -7.34 -9.68 0.44
CA ILE A 274 -7.45 -8.69 1.51
C ILE A 274 -8.53 -7.64 1.18
N GLY A 275 -8.56 -7.13 -0.06
CA GLY A 275 -9.61 -6.19 -0.49
C GLY A 275 -11.02 -6.80 -0.45
N GLY A 276 -11.15 -8.10 -0.67
CA GLY A 276 -12.39 -8.86 -0.48
C GLY A 276 -12.83 -8.88 0.97
N GLY A 277 -11.92 -9.21 1.89
CA GLY A 277 -12.19 -9.20 3.33
C GLY A 277 -12.57 -7.82 3.87
N VAL A 278 -11.89 -6.75 3.41
CA VAL A 278 -12.28 -5.38 3.81
C VAL A 278 -13.70 -5.03 3.33
N LEU A 279 -14.06 -5.37 2.09
CA LEU A 279 -15.41 -5.13 1.58
C LEU A 279 -16.45 -5.91 2.37
N GLU A 280 -16.18 -7.19 2.69
CA GLU A 280 -17.03 -8.02 3.56
C GLU A 280 -17.24 -7.35 4.91
N ALA A 281 -16.14 -6.94 5.58
CA ALA A 281 -16.20 -6.31 6.88
C ALA A 281 -17.04 -5.02 6.89
N ILE A 282 -16.86 -4.15 5.88
CA ILE A 282 -17.66 -2.93 5.74
C ILE A 282 -19.14 -3.26 5.60
N LEU A 283 -19.49 -4.15 4.67
CA LEU A 283 -20.88 -4.50 4.41
C LEU A 283 -21.57 -5.19 5.61
N HIS A 284 -20.82 -6.03 6.33
CA HIS A 284 -21.31 -6.67 7.54
C HIS A 284 -21.57 -5.65 8.66
N LEU A 285 -20.58 -4.80 8.96
CA LEU A 285 -20.69 -3.82 10.04
C LEU A 285 -21.71 -2.72 9.75
N MET A 286 -21.93 -2.36 8.48
CA MET A 286 -23.01 -1.43 8.09
C MET A 286 -24.42 -1.91 8.47
N GLN A 287 -24.62 -3.21 8.65
CA GLN A 287 -25.93 -3.76 9.08
C GLN A 287 -26.22 -3.50 10.56
N HIS A 288 -25.23 -3.07 11.32
CA HIS A 288 -25.29 -2.85 12.76
C HIS A 288 -25.12 -1.37 13.17
N LEU A 289 -25.07 -0.45 12.17
CA LEU A 289 -25.12 1.01 12.38
C LEU A 289 -26.58 1.49 12.37
#